data_98d03026049d8106d4f8e4489d8631e7
#
_entry.id   98d03026049d8106d4f8e4489d8631e7
#
_cell.length_a   1.000
_cell.length_b   1.000
_cell.length_c   1.000
_cell.angle_alpha   90.00
_cell.angle_beta   90.00
_cell.angle_gamma   90.00
#
_symmetry.space_group_name_H-M   'P 1'
#
loop_
_entity.id
_entity.type
_entity.pdbx_description
1 polymer ?
#
loop_
_entity_poly.entity_id
_entity_poly.type
_entity_poly.pdbx_seq_one_letter_code
_entity_poly.pdbx_strand_id
1 'polypeptide(L)' 'MDNETLTRILSARFMTCNEQTRKGSKGCTKECKLYELQEPGMTCRDSVLLHAEEAKKILKIRSHNS' A
#
# COMPACT_ATOMS: atom_id res chain seq x y z
N MET A 1 0.98 -9.05 -12.92
CA MET A 1 -0.21 -8.59 -12.17
C MET A 1 -1.03 -7.68 -13.07
N ASP A 2 -2.35 -7.84 -13.10
CA ASP A 2 -3.17 -7.04 -14.01
C ASP A 2 -3.42 -5.63 -13.49
N ASN A 3 -3.91 -4.76 -14.37
CA ASN A 3 -4.13 -3.35 -14.04
C ASN A 3 -5.21 -3.18 -12.99
N GLU A 4 -6.21 -4.04 -13.00
CA GLU A 4 -7.29 -3.97 -12.02
C GLU A 4 -6.77 -4.24 -10.61
N THR A 5 -5.94 -5.26 -10.46
CA THR A 5 -5.33 -5.58 -9.17
C THR A 5 -4.43 -4.44 -8.70
N LEU A 6 -3.62 -3.88 -9.60
CA LEU A 6 -2.77 -2.73 -9.26
C LEU A 6 -3.60 -1.52 -8.81
N THR A 7 -4.72 -1.27 -9.49
CA THR A 7 -5.63 -0.19 -9.12
C THR A 7 -6.19 -0.40 -7.72
N ARG A 8 -6.58 -1.62 -7.40
CA ARG A 8 -7.10 -1.96 -6.07
C ARG A 8 -6.04 -1.75 -4.99
N ILE A 9 -4.80 -2.15 -5.28
CA ILE A 9 -3.68 -1.96 -4.35
C ILE A 9 -3.48 -0.46 -4.08
N LEU A 10 -3.46 0.35 -5.12
CA LEU A 10 -3.25 1.79 -4.97
C LEU A 10 -4.40 2.46 -4.23
N SER A 11 -5.64 2.05 -4.50
CA SER A 11 -6.81 2.58 -3.79
C SER A 11 -6.76 2.22 -2.31
N ALA A 12 -6.44 0.96 -1.99
CA ALA A 12 -6.34 0.52 -0.61
C ALA A 12 -5.20 1.25 0.12
N ARG A 13 -4.06 1.48 -0.57
CA ARG A 13 -2.96 2.27 -0.02
C ARG A 13 -3.42 3.68 0.35
N PHE A 14 -4.14 4.31 -0.56
CA PHE A 14 -4.65 5.66 -0.34
C PHE A 14 -5.56 5.72 0.88
N MET A 15 -6.47 4.77 1.00
CA MET A 15 -7.39 4.70 2.14
C MET A 15 -6.65 4.47 3.44
N THR A 16 -5.65 3.59 3.43
CA THR A 16 -4.82 3.32 4.61
C THR A 16 -4.07 4.58 5.04
N CYS A 17 -3.51 5.31 4.08
CA CYS A 17 -2.79 6.55 4.36
C CYS A 17 -3.73 7.61 4.96
N ASN A 18 -4.93 7.74 4.40
CA ASN A 18 -5.93 8.68 4.92
C ASN A 18 -6.34 8.34 6.35
N GLU A 19 -6.51 7.05 6.63
CA GLU A 19 -6.87 6.61 7.96
C GLU A 19 -5.78 6.96 8.99
N GLN A 20 -4.51 6.75 8.64
CA GLN A 20 -3.39 7.10 9.50
C GLN A 20 -3.33 8.61 9.73
N THR A 21 -3.53 9.41 8.68
CA THR A 21 -3.57 10.86 8.78
C THR A 21 -4.69 11.32 9.71
N ARG A 22 -5.84 10.68 9.62
CA ARG A 22 -6.99 10.98 10.46
C ARG A 22 -6.72 10.71 11.93
N LYS A 23 -5.87 9.71 12.21
CA LYS A 23 -5.44 9.38 13.58
C LYS A 23 -4.33 10.29 14.09
N GLY A 24 -3.91 11.27 13.30
CA GLY A 24 -2.91 12.24 13.70
C GLY A 24 -1.48 11.90 13.32
N SER A 25 -1.28 10.83 12.55
CA SER A 25 0.06 10.48 12.09
C SER A 25 0.55 11.46 11.03
N LYS A 26 1.83 11.82 11.10
CA LYS A 26 2.45 12.70 10.13
C LYS A 26 3.28 11.87 9.16
N GLY A 27 2.68 11.50 8.02
CA GLY A 27 3.34 10.70 7.01
C GLY A 27 3.43 9.22 7.35
N CYS A 28 4.35 8.53 6.72
CA CYS A 28 4.52 7.09 6.93
C CYS A 28 5.25 6.82 8.25
N THR A 29 4.59 6.09 9.14
CA THR A 29 5.16 5.67 10.42
C THR A 29 5.13 4.16 10.52
N LYS A 30 5.81 3.61 11.54
CA LYS A 30 5.82 2.17 11.79
C LYS A 30 4.43 1.60 12.03
N GLU A 31 3.46 2.44 12.35
CA GLU A 31 2.07 2.03 12.55
C GLU A 31 1.34 1.78 11.24
N CYS A 32 1.86 2.29 10.13
CA CYS A 32 1.29 2.04 8.82
C CYS A 32 1.63 0.62 8.38
N LYS A 33 0.62 -0.12 7.93
CA LYS A 33 0.79 -1.50 7.47
C LYS A 33 1.82 -1.62 6.36
N LEU A 34 1.95 -0.59 5.54
CA LEU A 34 2.82 -0.60 4.36
C LEU A 34 4.22 -0.06 4.64
N TYR A 35 4.49 0.32 5.88
CA TYR A 35 5.79 0.88 6.25
C TYR A 35 6.94 -0.07 5.93
N GLU A 36 6.73 -1.36 6.14
CA GLU A 36 7.76 -2.37 5.91
C GLU A 36 8.17 -2.46 4.43
N LEU A 37 7.30 -2.02 3.53
CA LEU A 37 7.59 -2.05 2.09
C LEU A 37 8.30 -0.80 1.61
N GLN A 38 8.46 0.19 2.46
CA GLN A 38 9.06 1.46 2.09
C GLN A 38 10.52 1.30 1.71
N GLU A 39 10.85 1.70 0.49
CA GLU A 39 12.22 1.66 0.00
C GLU A 39 12.87 3.04 0.12
N PRO A 40 14.16 3.13 0.50
CA PRO A 40 14.86 4.41 0.55
C PRO A 40 14.86 5.11 -0.80
N GLY A 41 14.55 6.39 -0.80
CA GLY A 41 14.56 7.18 -2.03
C GLY A 41 13.35 7.01 -2.92
N MET A 42 12.38 6.19 -2.52
CA MET A 42 11.17 5.96 -3.30
C MET A 42 9.94 6.50 -2.55
N THR A 43 8.92 6.90 -3.31
CA THR A 43 7.64 7.26 -2.71
C THR A 43 6.93 6.01 -2.23
N CYS A 44 5.96 6.17 -1.33
CA CYS A 44 5.15 5.05 -0.85
C CYS A 44 4.46 4.35 -2.02
N ARG A 45 3.93 5.12 -2.97
CA ARG A 45 3.27 4.56 -4.16
C ARG A 45 4.22 3.67 -4.95
N ASP A 46 5.44 4.16 -5.22
CA ASP A 46 6.43 3.40 -5.99
C ASP A 46 6.89 2.16 -5.22
N SER A 47 7.10 2.28 -3.92
CA SER A 47 7.47 1.14 -3.07
C SER A 47 6.41 0.05 -3.09
N VAL A 48 5.14 0.44 -3.00
CA VAL A 48 4.02 -0.49 -3.03
C VAL A 48 3.94 -1.18 -4.38
N LEU A 49 4.19 -0.47 -5.47
CA LEU A 49 4.18 -1.07 -6.81
C LEU A 49 5.35 -2.02 -7.01
N LEU A 50 6.51 -1.68 -6.47
CA LEU A 50 7.69 -2.56 -6.54
C LEU A 50 7.44 -3.87 -5.78
N HIS A 51 6.77 -3.79 -4.64
CA HIS A 51 6.45 -4.95 -3.81
C HIS A 51 4.96 -5.29 -3.87
N ALA A 52 4.39 -5.27 -5.08
CA ALA A 52 2.95 -5.40 -5.27
C ALA A 52 2.38 -6.71 -4.69
N GLU A 53 3.11 -7.82 -4.82
CA GLU A 53 2.64 -9.10 -4.26
C GLU A 53 2.54 -9.04 -2.73
N GLU A 54 3.54 -8.45 -2.08
CA GLU A 54 3.52 -8.30 -0.62
C GLU A 54 2.43 -7.33 -0.20
N ALA A 55 2.28 -6.22 -0.93
CA ALA A 55 1.24 -5.24 -0.65
C ALA A 55 -0.15 -5.88 -0.76
N LYS A 56 -0.35 -6.72 -1.76
CA LYS A 56 -1.61 -7.43 -1.94
C LYS A 56 -1.95 -8.29 -0.73
N LYS A 57 -0.97 -8.99 -0.18
CA LYS A 57 -1.16 -9.81 1.01
C LYS A 57 -1.47 -8.97 2.23
N ILE A 58 -0.71 -7.89 2.43
CA ILE A 58 -0.89 -6.99 3.58
C ILE A 58 -2.26 -6.34 3.56
N LEU A 59 -2.69 -5.89 2.38
CA LEU A 59 -3.96 -5.19 2.21
C LEU A 59 -5.14 -6.15 2.03
N LYS A 60 -4.87 -7.46 2.00
CA LYS A 60 -5.89 -8.51 1.86
C LYS A 60 -6.72 -8.34 0.59
N ILE A 61 -6.04 -8.01 -0.50
CA ILE A 61 -6.67 -7.84 -1.81
C ILE A 61 -6.67 -9.19 -2.53
N ARG A 62 -7.83 -9.58 -3.03
CA ARG A 62 -7.95 -10.81 -3.82
C ARG A 62 -7.55 -10.54 -5.27
N SER A 63 -6.84 -11.50 -5.87
CA SER A 63 -6.56 -11.46 -7.30
C SER A 63 -7.85 -11.62 -8.08
N HIS A 64 -7.90 -10.97 -9.23
CA HIS A 64 -9.05 -11.05 -10.11
C HIS A 64 -9.33 -12.48 -10.60
N ASN A 65 -8.29 -13.27 -10.74
CA ASN A 65 -8.38 -14.64 -11.25
C ASN A 65 -8.27 -15.72 -10.18
N SER A 66 -8.51 -15.38 -8.96
CA SER A 66 -8.45 -16.38 -7.88
C SER A 66 -9.70 -17.24 -7.82
#